data_7766bfd47edf9de507e6965f1669459c
#
_entry.id   7766bfd47edf9de507e6965f1669459c
#
_cell.length_a   1.000
_cell.length_b   1.000
_cell.length_c   1.000
_cell.angle_alpha   90.00
_cell.angle_beta   90.00
_cell.angle_gamma   90.00
#
_symmetry.space_group_name_H-M   'P 1'
#
loop_
_entity.id
_entity.type
_entity.pdbx_description
1 polymer ?
#
loop_
_entity_poly.entity_id
_entity_poly.type
_entity_poly.pdbx_seq_one_letter_code
_entity_poly.pdbx_strand_id
1 'polypeptide(L)'
;ASGPGVIILCGRFEGFDERLFEARPEIEQVSLADIVLSGGEMAALTILDACIRLLPGVMGAPSSGTEESFETGLLEYPHYTRPQEWEGRTIPEVLRSGDHAKIAAWRKLQSENDTRLRRPDLWERHEGARVQPASGARRKDKEPDQ
;
A
#
# COMPACT_ATOMS: atom_id res chain seq x y z
N ALA A 1 3.88 7.42 14.07
CA ALA A 1 3.08 7.00 15.22
C ALA A 1 3.80 7.15 16.56
N SER A 2 5.10 7.49 16.58
CA SER A 2 5.89 7.74 17.80
C SER A 2 5.89 9.21 18.25
N GLY A 3 5.12 10.07 17.59
CA GLY A 3 5.04 11.50 17.90
C GLY A 3 4.01 11.87 18.96
N PRO A 4 3.91 13.17 19.31
CA PRO A 4 3.03 13.68 20.35
C PRO A 4 1.52 13.61 20.03
N GLY A 5 1.15 13.01 18.92
CA GLY A 5 -0.22 12.97 18.40
C GLY A 5 -0.43 13.88 17.21
N VAL A 6 -1.64 13.83 16.64
CA VAL A 6 -2.04 14.63 15.49
C VAL A 6 -3.39 15.29 15.77
N ILE A 7 -3.54 16.53 15.33
CA ILE A 7 -4.83 17.24 15.30
C ILE A 7 -5.24 17.34 13.84
N ILE A 8 -6.41 16.83 13.50
CA ILE A 8 -6.93 16.86 12.13
C ILE A 8 -8.08 17.85 12.08
N LEU A 9 -7.94 18.87 11.24
CA LEU A 9 -8.98 19.87 10.99
C LEU A 9 -9.81 19.43 9.78
N CYS A 10 -11.10 19.19 9.99
CA CYS A 10 -12.03 18.76 8.95
C CYS A 10 -12.87 19.95 8.48
N GLY A 11 -12.59 20.46 7.28
CA GLY A 11 -13.36 21.52 6.67
C GLY A 11 -14.74 21.04 6.22
N ARG A 12 -15.72 21.96 6.28
CA ARG A 12 -17.06 21.79 5.72
C ARG A 12 -17.41 22.93 4.79
N PHE A 13 -18.46 22.77 4.00
CA PHE A 13 -18.92 23.73 3.00
C PHE A 13 -17.81 24.05 1.98
N GLU A 14 -17.39 25.31 1.89
CA GLU A 14 -16.33 25.77 0.98
C GLU A 14 -14.90 25.55 1.53
N GLY A 15 -14.76 24.92 2.69
CA GLY A 15 -13.45 24.63 3.31
C GLY A 15 -13.00 25.68 4.32
N PHE A 16 -11.70 25.98 4.33
CA PHE A 16 -11.08 26.95 5.22
C PHE A 16 -10.71 28.22 4.47
N ASP A 17 -10.71 29.36 5.18
CA ASP A 17 -10.19 30.62 4.66
C ASP A 17 -8.68 30.49 4.38
N GLU A 18 -8.24 30.88 3.19
CA GLU A 18 -6.84 30.73 2.76
C GLU A 18 -5.86 31.47 3.68
N ARG A 19 -6.28 32.59 4.26
CA ARG A 19 -5.49 33.36 5.23
C ARG A 19 -5.12 32.55 6.49
N LEU A 20 -5.85 31.48 6.78
CA LEU A 20 -5.47 30.56 7.88
C LEU A 20 -4.13 29.89 7.60
N PHE A 21 -3.92 29.42 6.38
CA PHE A 21 -2.68 28.72 6.02
C PHE A 21 -1.50 29.68 5.92
N GLU A 22 -1.74 30.91 5.49
CA GLU A 22 -0.71 31.98 5.53
C GLU A 22 -0.29 32.32 6.98
N ALA A 23 -1.26 32.38 7.90
CA ALA A 23 -1.02 32.73 9.31
C ALA A 23 -0.53 31.54 10.16
N ARG A 24 -0.66 30.31 9.67
CA ARG A 24 -0.32 29.08 10.38
C ARG A 24 0.38 28.10 9.42
N PRO A 25 1.64 28.38 9.05
CA PRO A 25 2.39 27.55 8.09
C PRO A 25 2.69 26.14 8.62
N GLU A 26 2.46 25.88 9.90
CA GLU A 26 2.54 24.55 10.51
C GLU A 26 1.36 23.62 10.15
N ILE A 27 0.29 24.16 9.54
CA ILE A 27 -0.86 23.37 9.08
C ILE A 27 -0.53 22.75 7.72
N GLU A 28 -0.45 21.44 7.69
CA GLU A 28 -0.28 20.68 6.45
C GLU A 28 -1.63 20.44 5.78
N GLN A 29 -1.77 20.80 4.51
CA GLN A 29 -2.94 20.52 3.70
C GLN A 29 -2.81 19.15 3.05
N VAL A 30 -3.77 18.26 3.27
CA VAL A 30 -3.74 16.88 2.78
C VAL A 30 -4.96 16.60 1.91
N SER A 31 -4.73 16.10 0.70
CA SER A 31 -5.75 15.52 -0.17
C SER A 31 -5.60 14.00 -0.18
N LEU A 32 -6.68 13.27 0.12
CA LEU A 32 -6.67 11.81 0.14
C LEU A 32 -6.69 11.21 -1.28
N ALA A 33 -7.53 11.77 -2.15
CA ALA A 33 -7.75 11.30 -3.52
C ALA A 33 -8.52 12.35 -4.34
N ASP A 34 -8.65 12.14 -5.64
CA ASP A 34 -9.43 12.99 -6.54
C ASP A 34 -10.94 12.71 -6.40
N ILE A 35 -11.45 12.93 -5.20
CA ILE A 35 -12.88 12.78 -4.84
C ILE A 35 -13.38 14.01 -4.11
N VAL A 36 -14.67 14.32 -4.28
CA VAL A 36 -15.34 15.39 -3.55
C VAL A 36 -16.21 14.80 -2.46
N LEU A 37 -16.00 15.24 -1.23
CA LEU A 37 -16.75 14.82 -0.04
C LEU A 37 -17.54 16.00 0.54
N SER A 38 -18.58 15.72 1.30
CA SER A 38 -19.37 16.75 2.00
C SER A 38 -18.65 17.42 3.18
N GLY A 39 -17.50 16.86 3.58
CA GLY A 39 -16.64 17.35 4.66
C GLY A 39 -15.40 16.48 4.80
N GLY A 40 -14.41 16.95 5.54
CA GLY A 40 -13.11 16.28 5.71
C GLY A 40 -13.12 15.05 6.62
N GLU A 41 -14.21 14.77 7.33
CA GLU A 41 -14.24 13.74 8.38
C GLU A 41 -14.01 12.34 7.83
N MET A 42 -14.59 12.01 6.68
CA MET A 42 -14.40 10.66 6.07
C MET A 42 -12.97 10.46 5.57
N ALA A 43 -12.36 11.49 5.02
CA ALA A 43 -10.95 11.48 4.65
C ALA A 43 -10.06 11.29 5.90
N ALA A 44 -10.35 12.03 6.96
CA ALA A 44 -9.65 11.91 8.25
C ALA A 44 -9.72 10.49 8.83
N LEU A 45 -10.92 9.89 8.85
CA LEU A 45 -11.12 8.52 9.32
C LEU A 45 -10.34 7.51 8.47
N THR A 46 -10.34 7.68 7.16
CA THR A 46 -9.60 6.80 6.24
C THR A 46 -8.09 6.87 6.49
N ILE A 47 -7.54 8.08 6.66
CA ILE A 47 -6.12 8.28 6.98
C ILE A 47 -5.79 7.66 8.34
N LEU A 48 -6.63 7.87 9.35
CA LEU A 48 -6.43 7.32 10.69
C LEU A 48 -6.43 5.79 10.65
N ASP A 49 -7.39 5.16 9.99
CA ASP A 49 -7.47 3.71 9.85
C ASP A 49 -6.20 3.16 9.18
N ALA A 50 -5.80 3.75 8.03
CA ALA A 50 -4.59 3.36 7.32
C ALA A 50 -3.32 3.50 8.17
N CYS A 51 -3.23 4.51 9.03
CA CYS A 51 -2.09 4.71 9.93
C CYS A 51 -2.12 3.76 11.14
N ILE A 52 -3.30 3.57 11.75
CA ILE A 52 -3.45 2.77 12.97
C ILE A 52 -3.14 1.31 12.70
N ARG A 53 -3.57 0.77 11.55
CA ARG A 53 -3.28 -0.63 11.18
C ARG A 53 -1.80 -0.94 11.04
N LEU A 54 -0.95 0.07 10.82
CA LEU A 54 0.51 -0.07 10.77
C LEU A 54 1.18 -0.11 12.14
N LEU A 55 0.43 0.15 13.22
CA LEU A 55 0.99 0.12 14.57
C LEU A 55 1.24 -1.34 15.01
N PRO A 56 2.35 -1.60 15.73
CA PRO A 56 2.63 -2.93 16.27
C PRO A 56 1.48 -3.45 17.14
N GLY A 57 1.04 -4.68 16.88
CA GLY A 57 0.00 -5.34 17.66
C GLY A 57 -1.45 -4.98 17.30
N VAL A 58 -1.69 -4.08 16.36
CA VAL A 58 -3.04 -3.77 15.86
C VAL A 58 -3.50 -4.83 14.88
N MET A 59 -2.66 -5.21 13.92
CA MET A 59 -2.95 -6.33 13.02
C MET A 59 -2.47 -7.64 13.63
N GLY A 60 -3.32 -8.69 13.54
CA GLY A 60 -3.17 -9.92 14.32
C GLY A 60 -1.93 -10.78 14.01
N ALA A 61 -1.32 -10.65 12.83
CA ALA A 61 -0.09 -11.35 12.50
C ALA A 61 0.94 -10.39 11.87
N PRO A 62 2.22 -10.42 12.32
CA PRO A 62 3.26 -9.56 11.75
C PRO A 62 3.49 -9.78 10.25
N SER A 63 3.18 -10.98 9.73
CA SER A 63 3.29 -11.34 8.31
C SER A 63 2.14 -10.85 7.45
N SER A 64 1.01 -10.41 8.03
CA SER A 64 -0.16 -9.99 7.27
C SER A 64 0.10 -8.72 6.44
N GLY A 65 0.99 -7.84 6.88
CA GLY A 65 1.32 -6.60 6.16
C GLY A 65 2.29 -6.77 5.00
N THR A 66 3.02 -7.89 4.92
CA THR A 66 4.09 -8.07 3.90
C THR A 66 3.59 -8.60 2.55
N GLU A 67 2.38 -9.15 2.50
CA GLU A 67 1.77 -9.69 1.27
C GLU A 67 0.63 -8.82 0.75
N GLU A 68 0.38 -7.65 1.34
CA GLU A 68 -0.72 -6.76 0.96
C GLU A 68 -0.47 -6.02 -0.36
N SER A 69 -1.59 -5.55 -0.96
CA SER A 69 -1.54 -4.70 -2.13
C SER A 69 -0.63 -3.49 -1.89
N PHE A 70 0.14 -3.13 -2.92
CA PHE A 70 1.08 -2.00 -2.97
C PHE A 70 2.43 -2.19 -2.28
N GLU A 71 2.63 -3.14 -1.37
CA GLU A 71 3.93 -3.38 -0.71
C GLU A 71 5.05 -3.70 -1.72
N THR A 72 4.74 -4.52 -2.72
CA THR A 72 5.67 -4.88 -3.80
C THR A 72 5.40 -4.11 -5.10
N GLY A 73 4.54 -3.09 -5.05
CA GLY A 73 4.06 -2.37 -6.24
C GLY A 73 3.02 -3.13 -7.06
N LEU A 74 2.52 -4.26 -6.56
CA LEU A 74 1.50 -5.08 -7.19
C LEU A 74 0.20 -5.05 -6.37
N LEU A 75 -0.91 -5.42 -6.98
CA LEU A 75 -2.12 -5.81 -6.27
C LEU A 75 -1.93 -7.18 -5.62
N GLU A 76 -2.62 -7.41 -4.53
CA GLU A 76 -2.64 -8.72 -3.88
C GLU A 76 -3.32 -9.77 -4.77
N TYR A 77 -2.92 -11.03 -4.60
CA TYR A 77 -3.52 -12.17 -5.30
C TYR A 77 -4.93 -12.49 -4.77
N PRO A 78 -5.78 -13.18 -5.56
CA PRO A 78 -7.13 -13.53 -5.12
C PRO A 78 -7.12 -14.54 -3.97
N HIS A 79 -7.95 -14.26 -2.95
CA HIS A 79 -8.11 -15.11 -1.78
C HIS A 79 -9.29 -16.07 -1.93
N TYR A 80 -9.13 -17.24 -1.34
CA TYR A 80 -10.14 -18.29 -1.28
C TYR A 80 -10.38 -18.71 0.16
N THR A 81 -11.64 -19.01 0.50
CA THR A 81 -12.05 -19.48 1.83
C THR A 81 -12.97 -20.68 1.71
N ARG A 82 -13.40 -21.22 2.84
CA ARG A 82 -14.38 -22.33 2.91
C ARG A 82 -15.76 -21.88 2.42
N PRO A 83 -16.57 -22.79 1.83
CA PRO A 83 -16.30 -24.20 1.55
C PRO A 83 -15.33 -24.41 0.37
N GLN A 84 -14.82 -25.65 0.19
CA GLN A 84 -13.92 -25.99 -0.92
C GLN A 84 -14.58 -25.82 -2.29
N GLU A 85 -15.86 -26.09 -2.37
CA GLU A 85 -16.70 -25.91 -3.54
C GLU A 85 -17.89 -25.01 -3.17
N TRP A 86 -18.15 -24.01 -3.97
CA TRP A 86 -19.28 -23.10 -3.85
C TRP A 86 -19.89 -22.84 -5.22
N GLU A 87 -21.14 -23.19 -5.40
CA GLU A 87 -21.89 -23.03 -6.66
C GLU A 87 -21.13 -23.61 -7.89
N GLY A 88 -20.59 -24.82 -7.75
CA GLY A 88 -19.84 -25.49 -8.82
C GLY A 88 -18.44 -24.92 -9.09
N ARG A 89 -17.97 -23.95 -8.28
CA ARG A 89 -16.62 -23.37 -8.37
C ARG A 89 -15.76 -23.90 -7.24
N THR A 90 -14.58 -24.40 -7.59
CA THR A 90 -13.64 -24.99 -6.63
C THR A 90 -12.45 -24.05 -6.36
N ILE A 91 -11.87 -24.18 -5.16
CA ILE A 91 -10.58 -23.56 -4.84
C ILE A 91 -9.51 -24.15 -5.76
N PRO A 92 -8.62 -23.35 -6.37
CA PRO A 92 -7.53 -23.84 -7.20
C PRO A 92 -6.72 -24.93 -6.50
N GLU A 93 -6.47 -26.05 -7.20
CA GLU A 93 -5.84 -27.24 -6.62
C GLU A 93 -4.44 -26.94 -6.06
N VAL A 94 -3.69 -26.03 -6.70
CA VAL A 94 -2.36 -25.61 -6.24
C VAL A 94 -2.39 -25.05 -4.82
N LEU A 95 -3.45 -24.34 -4.43
CA LEU A 95 -3.58 -23.77 -3.07
C LEU A 95 -3.86 -24.83 -2.00
N ARG A 96 -4.26 -26.03 -2.42
CA ARG A 96 -4.56 -27.18 -1.54
C ARG A 96 -3.43 -28.22 -1.54
N SER A 97 -2.41 -28.03 -2.37
CA SER A 97 -1.34 -29.02 -2.56
C SER A 97 -0.38 -29.17 -1.38
N GLY A 98 -0.32 -28.17 -0.49
CA GLY A 98 0.70 -28.11 0.56
C GLY A 98 2.12 -27.75 0.05
N ASP A 99 2.29 -27.61 -1.26
CA ASP A 99 3.57 -27.24 -1.87
C ASP A 99 3.74 -25.70 -1.82
N HIS A 100 4.43 -25.23 -0.78
CA HIS A 100 4.62 -23.80 -0.54
C HIS A 100 5.29 -23.08 -1.72
N ALA A 101 6.21 -23.73 -2.44
CA ALA A 101 6.88 -23.12 -3.57
C ALA A 101 5.92 -22.89 -4.75
N LYS A 102 5.09 -23.89 -5.07
CA LYS A 102 4.05 -23.77 -6.09
C LYS A 102 2.98 -22.76 -5.72
N ILE A 103 2.57 -22.74 -4.45
CA ILE A 103 1.59 -21.75 -3.94
C ILE A 103 2.14 -20.33 -4.09
N ALA A 104 3.39 -20.08 -3.70
CA ALA A 104 4.03 -18.77 -3.83
C ALA A 104 4.15 -18.33 -5.30
N ALA A 105 4.56 -19.23 -6.18
CA ALA A 105 4.64 -18.96 -7.61
C ALA A 105 3.27 -18.62 -8.22
N TRP A 106 2.23 -19.36 -7.83
CA TRP A 106 0.87 -19.13 -8.28
C TRP A 106 0.34 -17.75 -7.79
N ARG A 107 0.53 -17.43 -6.51
CA ARG A 107 0.14 -16.14 -5.91
C ARG A 107 0.78 -14.98 -6.65
N LYS A 108 2.09 -15.08 -6.87
CA LYS A 108 2.84 -14.06 -7.63
C LYS A 108 2.28 -13.87 -9.04
N LEU A 109 2.03 -14.96 -9.76
CA LEU A 109 1.47 -14.91 -11.11
C LEU A 109 0.08 -14.24 -11.13
N GLN A 110 -0.77 -14.53 -10.13
CA GLN A 110 -2.09 -13.90 -10.03
C GLN A 110 -1.97 -12.40 -9.73
N SER A 111 -1.10 -12.00 -8.79
CA SER A 111 -0.82 -10.58 -8.50
C SER A 111 -0.35 -9.82 -9.74
N GLU A 112 0.57 -10.39 -10.51
CA GLU A 112 1.05 -9.79 -11.76
C GLU A 112 -0.06 -9.65 -12.80
N ASN A 113 -0.89 -10.68 -12.99
CA ASN A 113 -2.02 -10.67 -13.93
C ASN A 113 -3.10 -9.67 -13.52
N ASP A 114 -3.51 -9.66 -12.26
CA ASP A 114 -4.52 -8.75 -11.74
C ASP A 114 -4.04 -7.30 -11.78
N THR A 115 -2.77 -7.05 -11.48
CA THR A 115 -2.18 -5.71 -11.58
C THR A 115 -2.16 -5.21 -13.00
N ARG A 116 -1.71 -6.04 -13.94
CA ARG A 116 -1.69 -5.70 -15.37
C ARG A 116 -3.08 -5.35 -15.90
N LEU A 117 -4.10 -6.09 -15.48
CA LEU A 117 -5.47 -5.91 -15.95
C LEU A 117 -6.17 -4.71 -15.31
N ARG A 118 -6.03 -4.54 -13.98
CA ARG A 118 -6.83 -3.60 -13.18
C ARG A 118 -6.11 -2.30 -12.87
N ARG A 119 -4.76 -2.34 -12.83
CA ARG A 119 -3.91 -1.20 -12.49
C ARG A 119 -2.70 -1.13 -13.42
N PRO A 120 -2.93 -0.85 -14.73
CA PRO A 120 -1.85 -0.73 -15.71
C PRO A 120 -0.80 0.31 -15.31
N ASP A 121 -1.20 1.36 -14.61
CA ASP A 121 -0.32 2.39 -14.04
C ASP A 121 0.70 1.82 -13.02
N LEU A 122 0.28 0.88 -12.17
CA LEU A 122 1.17 0.18 -11.23
C LEU A 122 2.04 -0.83 -11.98
N TRP A 123 1.47 -1.52 -12.96
CA TRP A 123 2.20 -2.49 -13.76
C TRP A 123 3.38 -1.86 -14.50
N GLU A 124 3.17 -0.72 -15.14
CA GLU A 124 4.23 0.04 -15.83
C GLU A 124 5.36 0.43 -14.88
N ARG A 125 5.03 0.90 -13.68
CA ARG A 125 6.02 1.22 -12.63
C ARG A 125 6.80 0.00 -12.18
N HIS A 126 6.09 -1.13 -11.98
CA HIS A 126 6.71 -2.40 -11.57
C HIS A 126 7.68 -2.92 -12.64
N GLU A 127 7.31 -2.90 -13.92
CA GLU A 127 8.20 -3.27 -15.03
C GLU A 127 9.38 -2.31 -15.14
N GLY A 128 9.15 -1.00 -15.05
CA GLY A 128 10.20 0.01 -15.10
C GLY A 128 11.24 -0.16 -13.98
N ALA A 129 10.82 -0.52 -12.77
CA ALA A 129 11.72 -0.82 -11.66
C ALA A 129 12.55 -2.10 -11.89
N ARG A 130 12.03 -3.09 -12.59
CA ARG A 130 12.75 -4.34 -12.95
C ARG A 130 13.80 -4.13 -14.05
N VAL A 131 13.60 -3.14 -14.91
CA VAL A 131 14.50 -2.85 -16.05
C VAL A 131 15.69 -1.98 -15.62
N GLN A 132 15.62 -1.26 -14.49
CA GLN A 132 16.77 -0.52 -13.97
C GLN A 132 17.63 -1.46 -13.11
N PRO A 133 18.79 -1.95 -13.60
CA PRO A 133 19.73 -2.65 -12.73
C PRO A 133 20.25 -1.66 -11.70
N ALA A 134 20.46 -2.12 -10.48
CA ALA A 134 21.01 -1.35 -9.37
C ALA A 134 22.33 -0.68 -9.76
N SER A 135 22.28 0.47 -10.38
CA SER A 135 23.42 1.33 -10.67
C SER A 135 23.72 2.15 -9.43
N GLY A 136 24.69 1.71 -8.62
CA GLY A 136 25.14 2.52 -7.50
C GLY A 136 25.87 1.81 -6.38
N ALA A 137 26.69 0.83 -6.70
CA ALA A 137 27.78 0.49 -5.77
C ALA A 137 28.78 1.65 -5.77
N ARG A 138 28.63 2.58 -4.81
CA ARG A 138 29.63 3.62 -4.52
C ARG A 138 30.98 2.94 -4.37
N ARG A 139 31.90 3.20 -5.31
CA ARG A 139 33.33 2.95 -5.14
C ARG A 139 33.77 3.72 -3.90
N LYS A 140 34.20 3.00 -2.88
CA LYS A 140 35.00 3.56 -1.80
C LYS A 140 36.33 3.95 -2.42
N ASP A 141 36.55 5.22 -2.61
CA ASP A 141 37.87 5.75 -2.92
C ASP A 141 38.77 5.44 -1.72
N LYS A 142 39.83 4.67 -2.00
CA LYS A 142 40.94 4.47 -1.07
C LYS A 142 41.71 5.78 -1.05
N GLU A 143 41.79 6.44 0.08
CA GLU A 143 42.81 7.44 0.37
C GLU A 143 44.19 6.75 0.34
N PRO A 144 45.17 7.36 -0.32
CA PRO A 144 46.58 6.89 -0.21
C PRO A 144 47.20 7.40 1.08
N ASP A 145 47.83 6.48 1.81
CA ASP A 145 48.74 6.76 2.93
C ASP A 145 49.86 7.70 2.51
N GLN A 146 50.03 8.76 3.25
CA GLN A 146 51.28 9.47 3.47
C GLN A 146 51.45 9.82 4.93
#